data_3b9059fd6878a4823c22d87608fac15f
#
_entry.id   3b9059fd6878a4823c22d87608fac15f
#
_cell.length_a   1.000
_cell.length_b   1.000
_cell.length_c   1.000
_cell.angle_alpha   90.00
_cell.angle_beta   90.00
_cell.angle_gamma   90.00
#
_symmetry.space_group_name_H-M   'P 1'
#
loop_
_entity.id
_entity.type
_entity.pdbx_description
1 polymer ?
#
loop_
_entity_poly.entity_id
_entity_poly.type
_entity_poly.pdbx_seq_one_letter_code
_entity_poly.pdbx_strand_id
1 'polypeptide(L)'
;MEIKSKIIFSYLIAIILLPSCTNKENESAQFETQTGTPVTVTAVSRNILTETIELNATSLFLLKTPIKSTSNGYLQNVKIKQGDFVNKGEVVMRVITKEAQSLGNTINKLDSSFHFKGEINIIATGSGYISQLNFQSGDYVQDGEQIALISDANSFAFTLELPYELTPLLKINKTIQLLLPDSSLLNGTIEKPMPTVDAASQTQSYLISVSSNKMIPENLVAKVLLVKSSKQNATSIPKQALLTNETQSDFWVMKLMNDSTAIKVFVQKGIETNDKVEILTPLFTNEDRILISGNYGLPDTATIQIIK
;
A
#
# COMPACT_ATOMS: atom_id res chain seq x y z
N MET A 1 73.46 -41.81 -53.85
CA MET A 1 74.30 -40.80 -54.54
C MET A 1 74.68 -39.82 -53.50
N GLU A 2 75.80 -40.08 -52.88
CA GLU A 2 77.03 -39.27 -52.97
C GLU A 2 76.84 -37.90 -52.31
N ILE A 3 77.66 -37.31 -51.49
CA ILE A 3 79.09 -37.55 -51.12
C ILE A 3 79.36 -36.56 -49.95
N LYS A 4 80.03 -37.04 -48.94
CA LYS A 4 81.26 -36.43 -48.27
C LYS A 4 81.18 -34.93 -47.94
N SER A 5 81.82 -34.40 -46.89
CA SER A 5 83.13 -34.68 -46.32
C SER A 5 83.32 -33.73 -45.15
N LYS A 6 83.80 -34.26 -44.07
CA LYS A 6 85.04 -33.94 -43.31
C LYS A 6 85.44 -32.45 -43.18
N ILE A 7 85.80 -32.00 -41.97
CA ILE A 7 87.20 -31.86 -41.45
C ILE A 7 87.08 -30.95 -40.21
N ILE A 8 87.32 -31.39 -38.99
CA ILE A 8 88.55 -31.45 -38.18
C ILE A 8 89.14 -30.10 -37.74
N PHE A 9 89.47 -30.08 -36.46
CA PHE A 9 90.45 -29.27 -35.70
C PHE A 9 89.83 -28.16 -34.82
N SER A 10 89.97 -28.09 -33.58
CA SER A 10 91.06 -28.39 -32.63
C SER A 10 91.09 -27.24 -31.59
N TYR A 11 91.15 -27.61 -30.35
CA TYR A 11 91.76 -26.88 -29.19
C TYR A 11 91.28 -25.48 -28.81
N LEU A 12 90.66 -25.28 -27.67
CA LEU A 12 91.37 -24.70 -26.53
C LEU A 12 90.58 -24.86 -25.21
N ILE A 13 91.20 -25.48 -24.23
CA ILE A 13 90.74 -25.55 -22.83
C ILE A 13 90.93 -24.19 -22.22
N ALA A 14 89.80 -23.62 -21.63
CA ALA A 14 89.93 -22.62 -20.61
C ALA A 14 88.98 -22.98 -19.46
N ILE A 15 89.53 -23.54 -18.42
CA ILE A 15 88.87 -23.73 -17.14
C ILE A 15 88.69 -22.40 -16.48
N ILE A 16 87.45 -21.97 -16.32
CA ILE A 16 87.10 -20.84 -15.43
C ILE A 16 86.29 -21.43 -14.29
N LEU A 17 86.86 -21.44 -13.15
CA LEU A 17 86.25 -21.67 -11.83
C LEU A 17 85.28 -20.51 -11.54
N LEU A 18 83.99 -20.82 -11.52
CA LEU A 18 82.98 -19.92 -10.96
C LEU A 18 82.60 -20.41 -9.57
N PRO A 19 82.55 -19.54 -8.56
CA PRO A 19 82.09 -19.91 -7.23
C PRO A 19 80.57 -20.10 -7.26
N SER A 20 80.09 -21.26 -6.83
CA SER A 20 78.69 -21.59 -6.57
C SER A 20 78.20 -20.78 -5.37
N CYS A 21 77.47 -19.70 -5.60
CA CYS A 21 76.62 -19.08 -4.57
C CYS A 21 75.41 -19.97 -4.33
N THR A 22 75.39 -20.71 -3.25
CA THR A 22 74.21 -21.34 -2.70
C THR A 22 73.30 -20.24 -2.19
N ASN A 23 72.28 -19.82 -3.04
CA ASN A 23 71.12 -19.04 -2.57
C ASN A 23 70.34 -19.99 -1.67
N LYS A 24 70.36 -19.78 -0.35
CA LYS A 24 69.28 -20.21 0.53
C LYS A 24 68.07 -19.48 0.12
N GLU A 25 67.19 -20.14 -0.60
CA GLU A 25 65.75 -19.72 -0.68
C GLU A 25 65.22 -19.71 0.75
N ASN A 26 65.13 -18.50 1.30
CA ASN A 26 64.21 -18.25 2.39
C ASN A 26 62.80 -18.53 1.83
N GLU A 27 62.24 -19.69 2.10
CA GLU A 27 60.80 -19.86 2.14
C GLU A 27 60.29 -18.89 3.21
N SER A 28 60.06 -17.63 2.79
CA SER A 28 59.10 -16.79 3.47
C SER A 28 57.74 -17.44 3.24
N ALA A 29 57.29 -18.22 4.22
CA ALA A 29 55.91 -18.58 4.34
C ALA A 29 55.11 -17.26 4.21
N GLN A 30 54.58 -17.00 3.02
CA GLN A 30 53.50 -16.05 2.86
C GLN A 30 52.35 -16.58 3.73
N PHE A 31 52.24 -16.05 4.94
CA PHE A 31 50.96 -16.04 5.63
C PHE A 31 50.02 -15.27 4.70
N GLU A 32 49.29 -16.01 3.87
CA GLU A 32 48.07 -15.49 3.30
C GLU A 32 47.22 -15.03 4.48
N THR A 33 47.25 -13.75 4.76
CA THR A 33 46.23 -13.12 5.59
C THR A 33 44.92 -13.40 4.88
N GLN A 34 44.23 -14.45 5.30
CA GLN A 34 42.85 -14.68 4.87
C GLN A 34 42.06 -13.43 5.27
N THR A 35 41.95 -12.49 4.32
CA THR A 35 41.11 -11.35 4.47
C THR A 35 39.69 -11.89 4.50
N GLY A 36 39.04 -11.86 5.67
CA GLY A 36 37.69 -12.35 5.85
C GLY A 36 36.70 -11.60 4.95
N THR A 37 35.61 -12.23 4.55
CA THR A 37 34.57 -11.60 3.78
C THR A 37 34.02 -10.39 4.54
N PRO A 38 33.96 -9.20 3.92
CA PRO A 38 33.40 -8.00 4.57
C PRO A 38 31.89 -8.16 4.82
N VAL A 39 31.48 -7.98 6.06
CA VAL A 39 30.08 -8.20 6.50
C VAL A 39 29.60 -7.09 7.42
N THR A 40 28.30 -6.82 7.41
CA THR A 40 27.65 -6.04 8.45
C THR A 40 26.80 -6.95 9.34
N VAL A 41 26.65 -6.55 10.60
CA VAL A 41 26.01 -7.37 11.62
C VAL A 41 24.93 -6.59 12.37
N THR A 42 23.97 -7.31 12.92
CA THR A 42 22.92 -6.76 13.78
C THR A 42 22.70 -7.66 14.99
N ALA A 43 22.17 -7.08 16.05
CA ALA A 43 21.70 -7.85 17.19
C ALA A 43 20.29 -8.39 16.92
N VAL A 44 19.97 -9.49 17.56
CA VAL A 44 18.60 -10.02 17.61
C VAL A 44 17.74 -9.12 18.50
N SER A 45 16.53 -8.77 18.06
CA SER A 45 15.65 -7.91 18.81
C SER A 45 14.43 -8.68 19.34
N ARG A 46 13.93 -8.26 20.52
CA ARG A 46 12.68 -8.78 21.11
C ARG A 46 11.69 -7.64 21.26
N ASN A 47 10.74 -7.59 20.34
CA ASN A 47 9.73 -6.55 20.29
C ASN A 47 8.37 -7.14 19.89
N ILE A 48 7.34 -6.31 19.93
CA ILE A 48 6.07 -6.66 19.32
C ILE A 48 6.28 -6.79 17.83
N LEU A 49 5.87 -7.91 17.26
CA LEU A 49 5.86 -8.15 15.82
C LEU A 49 4.43 -8.37 15.37
N THR A 50 3.98 -7.58 14.41
CA THR A 50 2.61 -7.63 13.89
C THR A 50 2.65 -7.80 12.38
N GLU A 51 2.10 -8.90 11.90
CA GLU A 51 1.86 -9.16 10.49
C GLU A 51 0.53 -8.53 10.09
N THR A 52 0.54 -7.74 9.02
CA THR A 52 -0.66 -7.10 8.49
C THR A 52 -0.90 -7.50 7.04
N ILE A 53 -2.17 -7.51 6.64
CA ILE A 53 -2.59 -7.63 5.25
C ILE A 53 -3.14 -6.28 4.82
N GLU A 54 -2.71 -5.81 3.66
CA GLU A 54 -3.22 -4.60 3.04
C GLU A 54 -4.37 -4.95 2.09
N LEU A 55 -5.52 -4.31 2.28
CA LEU A 55 -6.71 -4.41 1.44
C LEU A 55 -7.17 -3.03 1.01
N ASN A 56 -7.97 -2.98 -0.05
CA ASN A 56 -8.55 -1.73 -0.54
C ASN A 56 -9.97 -1.55 -0.03
N ALA A 57 -10.29 -0.32 0.34
CA ALA A 57 -11.65 0.11 0.65
C ALA A 57 -11.99 1.35 -0.17
N THR A 58 -13.21 1.41 -0.70
CA THR A 58 -13.68 2.50 -1.55
C THR A 58 -14.72 3.32 -0.82
N SER A 59 -14.58 4.65 -0.86
CA SER A 59 -15.52 5.58 -0.23
C SER A 59 -16.82 5.70 -1.04
N LEU A 60 -17.94 5.83 -0.34
CA LEU A 60 -19.27 6.01 -0.95
C LEU A 60 -20.22 6.75 -0.02
N PHE A 61 -21.29 7.27 -0.59
CA PHE A 61 -22.47 7.71 0.15
C PHE A 61 -23.58 6.66 0.00
N LEU A 62 -24.04 6.11 1.10
CA LEU A 62 -25.06 5.05 1.13
C LEU A 62 -26.44 5.56 0.73
N LEU A 63 -26.74 6.81 1.05
CA LEU A 63 -28.03 7.45 0.77
C LEU A 63 -27.85 8.56 -0.25
N LYS A 64 -28.61 8.45 -1.34
CA LYS A 64 -28.69 9.45 -2.39
C LYS A 64 -30.16 9.81 -2.63
N THR A 65 -30.46 11.10 -2.56
CA THR A 65 -31.82 11.60 -2.67
C THR A 65 -31.96 12.48 -3.90
N PRO A 66 -32.84 12.15 -4.87
CA PRO A 66 -33.05 12.96 -6.06
C PRO A 66 -33.85 14.21 -5.72
N ILE A 67 -33.46 15.35 -6.30
CA ILE A 67 -34.30 16.54 -6.41
C ILE A 67 -35.02 16.43 -7.74
N LYS A 68 -36.37 16.43 -7.68
CA LYS A 68 -37.22 16.29 -8.86
C LYS A 68 -38.06 17.55 -9.09
N SER A 69 -38.36 17.83 -10.34
CA SER A 69 -39.39 18.84 -10.66
C SER A 69 -40.76 18.41 -10.18
N THR A 70 -41.51 19.34 -9.69
CA THR A 70 -42.92 19.15 -9.26
C THR A 70 -43.93 19.73 -10.26
N SER A 71 -43.47 20.20 -11.43
CA SER A 71 -44.29 20.76 -12.48
C SER A 71 -43.53 20.83 -13.80
N ASN A 72 -44.27 20.89 -14.89
CA ASN A 72 -43.76 21.21 -16.22
C ASN A 72 -43.44 22.71 -16.34
N GLY A 73 -42.27 23.07 -16.84
CA GLY A 73 -41.90 24.46 -17.01
C GLY A 73 -40.44 24.71 -17.27
N TYR A 74 -40.04 25.96 -17.18
CA TYR A 74 -38.67 26.40 -17.38
C TYR A 74 -37.99 26.70 -16.04
N LEU A 75 -36.77 26.17 -15.85
CA LEU A 75 -35.97 26.44 -14.67
C LEU A 75 -35.49 27.89 -14.61
N GLN A 76 -35.64 28.48 -13.44
CA GLN A 76 -35.10 29.81 -13.16
C GLN A 76 -34.38 29.82 -11.82
N ASN A 77 -33.47 30.79 -11.69
CA ASN A 77 -32.74 31.03 -10.46
C ASN A 77 -32.15 29.74 -9.86
N VAL A 78 -31.43 28.94 -10.68
CA VAL A 78 -30.65 27.78 -10.17
C VAL A 78 -29.52 28.34 -9.28
N LYS A 79 -29.70 28.18 -7.96
CA LYS A 79 -28.79 28.74 -6.93
C LYS A 79 -27.67 27.81 -6.56
N ILE A 80 -27.76 26.54 -6.93
CA ILE A 80 -26.83 25.48 -6.56
C ILE A 80 -25.90 25.11 -7.70
N LYS A 81 -24.74 24.61 -7.34
CA LYS A 81 -23.76 24.02 -8.23
C LYS A 81 -23.38 22.60 -7.73
N GLN A 82 -22.83 21.81 -8.60
CA GLN A 82 -22.26 20.53 -8.20
C GLN A 82 -21.14 20.76 -7.18
N GLY A 83 -21.16 20.01 -6.06
CA GLY A 83 -20.28 20.16 -4.93
C GLY A 83 -20.82 21.05 -3.79
N ASP A 84 -21.85 21.85 -4.03
CA ASP A 84 -22.45 22.67 -2.96
C ASP A 84 -23.16 21.80 -1.92
N PHE A 85 -23.12 22.24 -0.67
CA PHE A 85 -23.89 21.64 0.42
C PHE A 85 -25.24 22.33 0.53
N VAL A 86 -26.30 21.54 0.65
CA VAL A 86 -27.68 22.03 0.83
C VAL A 86 -28.32 21.43 2.07
N ASN A 87 -29.23 22.16 2.69
CA ASN A 87 -30.03 21.69 3.81
C ASN A 87 -31.41 21.28 3.35
N LYS A 88 -31.99 20.26 3.99
CA LYS A 88 -33.35 19.83 3.75
C LYS A 88 -34.31 21.01 3.90
N GLY A 89 -35.17 21.22 2.88
CA GLY A 89 -36.13 22.31 2.83
C GLY A 89 -35.60 23.61 2.22
N GLU A 90 -34.31 23.68 1.89
CA GLU A 90 -33.71 24.84 1.23
C GLU A 90 -34.24 24.99 -0.20
N VAL A 91 -34.61 26.22 -0.62
CA VAL A 91 -35.02 26.51 -2.01
C VAL A 91 -33.79 26.56 -2.90
N VAL A 92 -33.65 25.57 -3.75
CA VAL A 92 -32.47 25.38 -4.62
C VAL A 92 -32.65 25.96 -6.00
N MET A 93 -33.89 26.01 -6.50
CA MET A 93 -34.25 26.56 -7.82
C MET A 93 -35.75 26.87 -7.90
N ARG A 94 -36.19 27.45 -9.02
CA ARG A 94 -37.60 27.73 -9.30
C ARG A 94 -37.96 27.22 -10.68
N VAL A 95 -39.22 26.82 -10.86
CA VAL A 95 -39.81 26.50 -12.14
C VAL A 95 -40.88 27.55 -12.45
N ILE A 96 -40.86 28.09 -13.64
CA ILE A 96 -41.99 28.89 -14.18
C ILE A 96 -42.76 28.00 -15.15
N THR A 97 -44.08 27.87 -14.93
CA THR A 97 -44.93 27.09 -15.84
C THR A 97 -45.05 27.77 -17.20
N LYS A 98 -45.30 26.97 -18.25
CA LYS A 98 -45.54 27.51 -19.61
C LYS A 98 -46.63 28.56 -19.64
N GLU A 99 -47.70 28.33 -18.91
CA GLU A 99 -48.86 29.22 -18.80
C GLU A 99 -48.45 30.55 -18.18
N ALA A 100 -47.66 30.50 -17.10
CA ALA A 100 -47.19 31.73 -16.45
C ALA A 100 -46.22 32.50 -17.34
N GLN A 101 -45.35 31.82 -18.08
CA GLN A 101 -44.45 32.46 -19.02
C GLN A 101 -45.21 33.15 -20.17
N SER A 102 -46.30 32.51 -20.68
CA SER A 102 -47.07 33.04 -21.81
C SER A 102 -48.03 34.14 -21.38
N LEU A 103 -48.73 33.99 -20.25
CA LEU A 103 -49.84 34.83 -19.82
C LEU A 103 -49.45 35.85 -18.74
N GLY A 104 -48.41 35.56 -17.91
CA GLY A 104 -48.09 36.37 -16.75
C GLY A 104 -47.85 37.85 -17.05
N ASN A 105 -47.16 38.16 -18.12
CA ASN A 105 -46.94 39.56 -18.56
C ASN A 105 -48.20 40.25 -19.04
N THR A 106 -49.15 39.53 -19.63
CA THR A 106 -50.39 40.06 -20.12
C THR A 106 -51.40 40.32 -19.00
N ILE A 107 -51.57 39.39 -18.07
CA ILE A 107 -52.42 39.50 -16.90
C ILE A 107 -51.95 40.62 -15.97
N ASN A 108 -50.63 40.70 -15.67
CA ASN A 108 -50.09 41.73 -14.82
C ASN A 108 -50.16 43.14 -15.41
N LYS A 109 -50.27 43.25 -16.75
CA LYS A 109 -50.56 44.56 -17.44
C LYS A 109 -52.02 44.97 -17.41
N LEU A 110 -52.92 44.00 -17.39
CA LEU A 110 -54.38 44.26 -17.36
C LEU A 110 -54.88 44.63 -15.97
N ASP A 111 -54.32 44.07 -14.95
CA ASP A 111 -54.64 44.39 -13.55
C ASP A 111 -53.34 44.37 -12.70
N SER A 112 -52.86 45.56 -12.31
CA SER A 112 -51.68 45.77 -11.51
C SER A 112 -51.80 45.30 -10.03
N SER A 113 -53.03 45.01 -9.60
CA SER A 113 -53.28 44.43 -8.27
C SER A 113 -53.12 42.92 -8.24
N PHE A 114 -53.15 42.27 -9.39
CA PHE A 114 -53.04 40.81 -9.55
C PHE A 114 -51.59 40.44 -9.97
N HIS A 115 -50.88 39.77 -9.07
CA HIS A 115 -49.52 39.31 -9.32
C HIS A 115 -49.50 37.80 -9.59
N PHE A 116 -49.79 37.40 -10.83
CA PHE A 116 -49.64 36.01 -11.24
C PHE A 116 -48.19 35.71 -11.58
N LYS A 117 -47.49 35.04 -10.66
CA LYS A 117 -46.05 34.69 -10.85
C LYS A 117 -45.86 33.29 -11.45
N GLY A 118 -46.77 32.35 -11.18
CA GLY A 118 -46.68 30.95 -11.65
C GLY A 118 -45.30 30.29 -11.34
N GLU A 119 -44.64 30.83 -10.34
CA GLU A 119 -43.34 30.32 -9.88
C GLU A 119 -43.56 29.25 -8.84
N ILE A 120 -42.91 28.09 -9.02
CA ILE A 120 -42.93 26.97 -8.10
C ILE A 120 -41.51 26.79 -7.56
N ASN A 121 -41.36 26.84 -6.25
CA ASN A 121 -40.07 26.59 -5.61
C ASN A 121 -39.76 25.09 -5.58
N ILE A 122 -38.58 24.71 -6.03
CA ILE A 122 -38.03 23.38 -5.85
C ILE A 122 -37.11 23.42 -4.64
N ILE A 123 -37.38 22.55 -3.68
CA ILE A 123 -36.66 22.47 -2.41
C ILE A 123 -35.83 21.22 -2.35
N ALA A 124 -34.71 21.28 -1.61
CA ALA A 124 -33.89 20.12 -1.30
C ALA A 124 -34.66 19.12 -0.42
N THR A 125 -34.76 17.88 -0.86
CA THR A 125 -35.47 16.79 -0.20
C THR A 125 -34.70 16.14 0.94
N GLY A 126 -33.38 16.37 0.97
CA GLY A 126 -32.44 15.92 1.99
C GLY A 126 -31.34 16.94 2.25
N SER A 127 -30.49 16.69 3.26
CA SER A 127 -29.25 17.48 3.51
C SER A 127 -28.05 16.73 2.99
N GLY A 128 -27.13 17.42 2.31
CA GLY A 128 -25.92 16.79 1.77
C GLY A 128 -25.31 17.58 0.62
N TYR A 129 -24.41 16.95 -0.09
CA TYR A 129 -23.71 17.55 -1.23
C TYR A 129 -24.42 17.26 -2.55
N ILE A 130 -24.52 18.27 -3.41
CA ILE A 130 -25.01 18.10 -4.79
C ILE A 130 -24.00 17.29 -5.58
N SER A 131 -24.26 15.99 -5.77
CA SER A 131 -23.38 15.10 -6.52
C SER A 131 -23.59 15.15 -8.03
N GLN A 132 -24.82 15.50 -8.47
CA GLN A 132 -25.17 15.70 -9.89
C GLN A 132 -26.10 16.88 -10.03
N LEU A 133 -25.92 17.64 -11.10
CA LEU A 133 -26.82 18.72 -11.53
C LEU A 133 -26.95 18.62 -13.05
N ASN A 134 -28.12 18.19 -13.52
CA ASN A 134 -28.34 17.83 -14.92
C ASN A 134 -28.89 18.98 -15.77
N PHE A 135 -29.34 20.05 -15.14
CA PHE A 135 -30.06 21.15 -15.78
C PHE A 135 -29.52 22.52 -15.36
N GLN A 136 -29.75 23.50 -16.22
CA GLN A 136 -29.31 24.87 -16.01
C GLN A 136 -30.55 25.82 -16.04
N SER A 137 -30.32 27.07 -15.64
CA SER A 137 -31.39 28.11 -15.77
C SER A 137 -31.74 28.32 -17.22
N GLY A 138 -33.02 28.25 -17.52
CA GLY A 138 -33.60 28.33 -18.87
C GLY A 138 -33.99 26.98 -19.47
N ASP A 139 -33.52 25.87 -18.91
CA ASP A 139 -33.91 24.55 -19.41
C ASP A 139 -35.36 24.21 -19.08
N TYR A 140 -36.03 23.48 -20.00
CA TYR A 140 -37.36 22.97 -19.79
C TYR A 140 -37.31 21.63 -19.06
N VAL A 141 -38.11 21.48 -18.01
CA VAL A 141 -38.23 20.25 -17.21
C VAL A 141 -39.67 19.79 -17.15
N GLN A 142 -39.83 18.46 -16.98
CA GLN A 142 -41.15 17.83 -16.83
C GLN A 142 -41.39 17.46 -15.35
N ASP A 143 -42.68 17.32 -15.01
CA ASP A 143 -43.07 16.83 -13.68
C ASP A 143 -42.45 15.45 -13.41
N GLY A 144 -41.86 15.26 -12.22
CA GLY A 144 -41.17 14.04 -11.82
C GLY A 144 -39.75 13.89 -12.35
N GLU A 145 -39.29 14.77 -13.25
CA GLU A 145 -37.93 14.70 -13.82
C GLU A 145 -36.83 15.00 -12.78
N GLN A 146 -35.77 14.18 -12.75
CA GLN A 146 -34.67 14.35 -11.83
C GLN A 146 -33.77 15.48 -12.30
N ILE A 147 -33.70 16.56 -11.54
CA ILE A 147 -32.91 17.75 -11.84
C ILE A 147 -31.52 17.66 -11.21
N ALA A 148 -31.45 17.20 -9.98
CA ALA A 148 -30.19 17.06 -9.23
C ALA A 148 -30.22 15.82 -8.32
N LEU A 149 -29.06 15.44 -7.81
CA LEU A 149 -28.90 14.37 -6.85
C LEU A 149 -28.15 14.88 -5.64
N ILE A 150 -28.68 14.64 -4.45
CA ILE A 150 -28.03 14.92 -3.15
C ILE A 150 -27.42 13.64 -2.62
N SER A 151 -26.13 13.65 -2.30
CA SER A 151 -25.45 12.62 -1.50
C SER A 151 -25.50 13.02 -0.03
N ASP A 152 -26.20 12.23 0.80
CA ASP A 152 -26.35 12.52 2.23
C ASP A 152 -25.00 12.42 2.94
N ALA A 153 -24.55 13.54 3.51
CA ALA A 153 -23.26 13.62 4.19
C ALA A 153 -23.15 12.69 5.41
N ASN A 154 -24.27 12.39 6.09
CA ASN A 154 -24.31 11.50 7.25
C ASN A 154 -24.27 10.02 6.86
N SER A 155 -24.43 9.70 5.58
CA SER A 155 -24.40 8.33 5.06
C SER A 155 -23.04 7.94 4.49
N PHE A 156 -21.99 8.75 4.70
CA PHE A 156 -20.65 8.49 4.21
C PHE A 156 -20.03 7.27 4.89
N ALA A 157 -19.47 6.38 4.10
CA ALA A 157 -18.81 5.17 4.56
C ALA A 157 -17.70 4.73 3.58
N PHE A 158 -16.93 3.72 3.96
CA PHE A 158 -16.11 2.97 3.03
C PHE A 158 -16.66 1.55 2.88
N THR A 159 -16.51 0.97 1.70
CA THR A 159 -16.76 -0.45 1.44
C THR A 159 -15.42 -1.16 1.31
N LEU A 160 -15.19 -2.14 2.18
CA LEU A 160 -14.04 -3.04 2.15
C LEU A 160 -14.43 -4.33 1.43
N GLU A 161 -13.74 -4.67 0.37
CA GLU A 161 -13.88 -5.95 -0.32
C GLU A 161 -12.93 -6.97 0.33
N LEU A 162 -13.49 -7.82 1.18
CA LEU A 162 -12.74 -8.80 1.96
C LEU A 162 -12.85 -10.20 1.32
N PRO A 163 -11.74 -10.85 0.93
CA PRO A 163 -11.74 -12.27 0.58
C PRO A 163 -12.40 -13.10 1.70
N TYR A 164 -13.34 -13.97 1.34
CA TYR A 164 -14.15 -14.70 2.32
C TYR A 164 -13.32 -15.54 3.30
N GLU A 165 -12.18 -16.06 2.83
CA GLU A 165 -11.21 -16.79 3.65
C GLU A 165 -10.60 -15.96 4.80
N LEU A 166 -10.56 -14.63 4.66
CA LEU A 166 -10.00 -13.72 5.66
C LEU A 166 -11.04 -13.25 6.69
N THR A 167 -12.30 -13.64 6.54
CA THR A 167 -13.39 -13.32 7.50
C THR A 167 -13.03 -13.59 8.96
N PRO A 168 -12.31 -14.68 9.33
CA PRO A 168 -11.92 -14.90 10.72
C PRO A 168 -11.10 -13.79 11.35
N LEU A 169 -10.35 -13.01 10.54
CA LEU A 169 -9.53 -11.88 11.02
C LEU A 169 -10.38 -10.72 11.57
N LEU A 170 -11.65 -10.61 11.17
CA LEU A 170 -12.54 -9.57 11.67
C LEU A 170 -12.87 -9.71 13.16
N LYS A 171 -12.65 -10.87 13.75
CA LYS A 171 -12.82 -11.08 15.21
C LYS A 171 -11.87 -10.20 16.02
N ILE A 172 -10.67 -9.95 15.50
CA ILE A 172 -9.62 -9.14 16.16
C ILE A 172 -9.50 -7.74 15.58
N ASN A 173 -10.07 -7.48 14.40
CA ASN A 173 -9.99 -6.21 13.66
C ASN A 173 -11.34 -5.49 13.62
N LYS A 174 -11.94 -5.19 14.77
CA LYS A 174 -13.18 -4.41 14.81
C LYS A 174 -12.95 -2.94 14.47
N THR A 175 -11.88 -2.37 15.00
CA THR A 175 -11.40 -1.02 14.67
C THR A 175 -10.17 -1.14 13.79
N ILE A 176 -10.13 -0.41 12.70
CA ILE A 176 -9.07 -0.46 11.69
C ILE A 176 -8.59 0.93 11.34
N GLN A 177 -7.44 1.01 10.73
CA GLN A 177 -6.91 2.23 10.14
C GLN A 177 -7.01 2.19 8.63
N LEU A 178 -7.51 3.28 8.06
CA LEU A 178 -7.54 3.52 6.63
C LEU A 178 -6.47 4.57 6.29
N LEU A 179 -5.58 4.22 5.41
CA LEU A 179 -4.58 5.13 4.86
C LEU A 179 -5.11 5.70 3.55
N LEU A 180 -5.35 7.00 3.52
CA LEU A 180 -5.79 7.71 2.31
C LEU A 180 -4.61 8.00 1.37
N PRO A 181 -4.86 8.28 0.07
CA PRO A 181 -3.81 8.63 -0.88
C PRO A 181 -3.00 9.89 -0.53
N ASP A 182 -3.57 10.81 0.26
CA ASP A 182 -2.88 11.98 0.80
C ASP A 182 -2.03 11.69 2.04
N SER A 183 -1.82 10.40 2.36
CA SER A 183 -1.10 9.91 3.53
C SER A 183 -1.79 10.22 4.88
N SER A 184 -3.01 10.73 4.87
CA SER A 184 -3.79 10.89 6.10
C SER A 184 -4.35 9.55 6.58
N LEU A 185 -4.40 9.38 7.90
CA LEU A 185 -4.94 8.20 8.56
C LEU A 185 -6.33 8.49 9.12
N LEU A 186 -7.27 7.60 8.83
CA LEU A 186 -8.60 7.60 9.42
C LEU A 186 -8.79 6.35 10.28
N ASN A 187 -9.46 6.52 11.42
CA ASN A 187 -9.94 5.39 12.19
C ASN A 187 -11.35 5.02 11.71
N GLY A 188 -11.54 3.75 11.46
CA GLY A 188 -12.81 3.20 11.01
C GLY A 188 -13.25 2.01 11.86
N THR A 189 -14.54 1.79 11.92
CA THR A 189 -15.14 0.60 12.56
C THR A 189 -15.80 -0.23 11.50
N ILE A 190 -15.44 -1.52 11.45
CA ILE A 190 -16.10 -2.47 10.56
C ILE A 190 -17.49 -2.78 11.12
N GLU A 191 -18.48 -2.48 10.31
CA GLU A 191 -19.89 -2.70 10.61
C GLU A 191 -20.34 -4.11 10.17
N LYS A 192 -21.51 -4.21 9.58
CA LYS A 192 -22.11 -5.46 9.13
C LYS A 192 -21.64 -5.84 7.72
N PRO A 193 -21.50 -7.14 7.44
CA PRO A 193 -21.29 -7.61 6.08
C PRO A 193 -22.50 -7.33 5.20
N MET A 194 -22.28 -7.09 3.92
CA MET A 194 -23.32 -7.20 2.91
C MET A 194 -23.76 -8.65 2.76
N PRO A 195 -25.04 -8.94 2.47
CA PRO A 195 -25.56 -10.30 2.46
C PRO A 195 -25.07 -11.15 1.28
N THR A 196 -24.35 -10.56 0.33
CA THR A 196 -23.92 -11.20 -0.90
C THR A 196 -22.39 -11.28 -0.97
N VAL A 197 -21.91 -12.34 -1.62
CA VAL A 197 -20.51 -12.52 -2.00
C VAL A 197 -20.41 -12.34 -3.52
N ASP A 198 -19.41 -11.62 -3.98
CA ASP A 198 -19.09 -11.54 -5.40
C ASP A 198 -18.59 -12.89 -5.89
N ALA A 199 -19.24 -13.44 -6.92
CA ALA A 199 -18.97 -14.80 -7.38
C ALA A 199 -17.61 -14.93 -8.09
N ALA A 200 -17.12 -13.87 -8.72
CA ALA A 200 -15.87 -13.89 -9.49
C ALA A 200 -14.65 -13.73 -8.57
N SER A 201 -14.70 -12.77 -7.65
CA SER A 201 -13.59 -12.46 -6.75
C SER A 201 -13.65 -13.23 -5.42
N GLN A 202 -14.78 -13.90 -5.11
CA GLN A 202 -15.03 -14.56 -3.81
C GLN A 202 -14.83 -13.61 -2.62
N THR A 203 -15.14 -12.32 -2.81
CA THR A 203 -15.07 -11.29 -1.77
C THR A 203 -16.46 -10.98 -1.21
N GLN A 204 -16.50 -10.64 0.07
CA GLN A 204 -17.68 -10.10 0.74
C GLN A 204 -17.43 -8.64 1.11
N SER A 205 -18.40 -7.78 0.78
CA SER A 205 -18.31 -6.36 1.09
C SER A 205 -18.68 -6.09 2.53
N TYR A 206 -17.87 -5.31 3.22
CA TYR A 206 -18.09 -4.82 4.59
C TYR A 206 -18.14 -3.31 4.59
N LEU A 207 -19.14 -2.75 5.27
CA LEU A 207 -19.19 -1.31 5.51
C LEU A 207 -18.24 -0.94 6.64
N ILE A 208 -17.51 0.15 6.45
CA ILE A 208 -16.64 0.77 7.44
C ILE A 208 -17.19 2.17 7.73
N SER A 209 -17.67 2.39 8.93
CA SER A 209 -18.02 3.72 9.42
C SER A 209 -16.76 4.48 9.81
N VAL A 210 -16.67 5.73 9.41
CA VAL A 210 -15.55 6.62 9.73
C VAL A 210 -16.06 7.96 10.22
N SER A 211 -15.31 8.60 11.12
CA SER A 211 -15.53 9.99 11.49
C SER A 211 -14.43 10.85 10.88
N SER A 212 -14.80 11.78 10.03
CA SER A 212 -13.86 12.71 9.40
C SER A 212 -14.40 14.13 9.45
N ASN A 213 -13.54 15.07 9.83
CA ASN A 213 -13.85 16.51 9.75
C ASN A 213 -13.58 17.08 8.34
N LYS A 214 -12.96 16.30 7.45
CA LYS A 214 -12.71 16.68 6.06
C LYS A 214 -13.73 16.02 5.17
N MET A 215 -14.17 16.74 4.14
CA MET A 215 -14.92 16.15 3.05
C MET A 215 -14.02 15.17 2.29
N ILE A 216 -14.44 13.92 2.23
CA ILE A 216 -13.76 12.87 1.46
C ILE A 216 -14.58 12.63 0.22
N PRO A 217 -14.00 12.70 -0.99
CA PRO A 217 -14.74 12.46 -2.22
C PRO A 217 -15.24 11.01 -2.32
N GLU A 218 -16.34 10.81 -3.01
CA GLU A 218 -16.82 9.48 -3.38
C GLU A 218 -15.85 8.78 -4.34
N ASN A 219 -15.81 7.46 -4.31
CA ASN A 219 -14.90 6.60 -5.12
C ASN A 219 -13.42 6.78 -4.83
N LEU A 220 -13.05 7.38 -3.69
CA LEU A 220 -11.66 7.39 -3.25
C LEU A 220 -11.27 6.02 -2.71
N VAL A 221 -10.14 5.48 -3.16
CA VAL A 221 -9.61 4.22 -2.67
C VAL A 221 -8.64 4.49 -1.52
N ALA A 222 -8.93 3.90 -0.36
CA ALA A 222 -8.07 3.89 0.81
C ALA A 222 -7.48 2.49 1.03
N LYS A 223 -6.29 2.43 1.63
CA LYS A 223 -5.67 1.17 2.08
C LYS A 223 -6.10 0.86 3.50
N VAL A 224 -6.54 -0.35 3.73
CA VAL A 224 -6.93 -0.87 5.05
C VAL A 224 -5.89 -1.88 5.49
N LEU A 225 -5.35 -1.71 6.69
CA LEU A 225 -4.40 -2.62 7.30
C LEU A 225 -5.12 -3.52 8.31
N LEU A 226 -5.31 -4.80 7.95
CA LEU A 226 -5.84 -5.81 8.87
C LEU A 226 -4.69 -6.55 9.55
N VAL A 227 -4.76 -6.67 10.88
CA VAL A 227 -3.83 -7.50 11.64
C VAL A 227 -4.15 -8.96 11.35
N LYS A 228 -3.20 -9.70 10.80
CA LYS A 228 -3.28 -11.15 10.58
C LYS A 228 -2.83 -11.91 11.81
N SER A 229 -1.68 -11.52 12.36
CA SER A 229 -1.13 -12.07 13.59
C SER A 229 -0.33 -11.02 14.34
N SER A 230 -0.27 -11.13 15.66
CA SER A 230 0.54 -10.25 16.50
C SER A 230 1.09 -11.04 17.68
N LYS A 231 2.38 -10.86 17.97
CA LYS A 231 3.07 -11.53 19.07
C LYS A 231 3.85 -10.52 19.88
N GLN A 232 3.58 -10.49 21.17
CA GLN A 232 4.38 -9.76 22.15
C GLN A 232 5.71 -10.47 22.33
N ASN A 233 6.80 -9.74 22.49
CA ASN A 233 8.14 -10.32 22.74
C ASN A 233 8.61 -11.33 21.66
N ALA A 234 8.28 -11.10 20.39
CA ALA A 234 8.78 -11.91 19.29
C ALA A 234 10.29 -11.72 19.14
N THR A 235 11.04 -12.83 19.10
CA THR A 235 12.47 -12.81 18.75
C THR A 235 12.60 -12.61 17.25
N SER A 236 13.09 -11.47 16.80
CA SER A 236 13.09 -11.09 15.39
C SER A 236 14.44 -10.56 14.91
N ILE A 237 14.69 -10.78 13.62
CA ILE A 237 15.85 -10.30 12.88
C ILE A 237 15.39 -9.54 11.64
N PRO A 238 16.20 -8.65 11.04
CA PRO A 238 15.92 -8.09 9.73
C PRO A 238 15.76 -9.18 8.68
N LYS A 239 14.80 -9.02 7.78
CA LYS A 239 14.51 -9.99 6.71
C LYS A 239 15.73 -10.31 5.85
N GLN A 240 16.62 -9.33 5.64
CA GLN A 240 17.88 -9.47 4.89
C GLN A 240 18.88 -10.46 5.53
N ALA A 241 18.76 -10.71 6.83
CA ALA A 241 19.61 -11.67 7.54
C ALA A 241 19.16 -13.12 7.33
N LEU A 242 17.90 -13.34 6.91
CA LEU A 242 17.35 -14.66 6.65
C LEU A 242 17.74 -15.13 5.26
N LEU A 243 18.41 -16.27 5.19
CA LEU A 243 18.82 -16.93 3.96
C LEU A 243 17.96 -18.18 3.73
N THR A 244 17.82 -18.57 2.47
CA THR A 244 17.03 -19.75 2.08
C THR A 244 17.65 -20.45 0.88
N ASN A 245 17.33 -21.73 0.71
CA ASN A 245 17.64 -22.48 -0.50
C ASN A 245 16.72 -22.07 -1.67
N GLU A 246 16.99 -22.54 -2.88
CA GLU A 246 16.23 -22.21 -4.10
C GLU A 246 14.75 -22.61 -3.99
N THR A 247 14.45 -23.69 -3.27
CA THR A 247 13.09 -24.19 -3.06
C THR A 247 12.35 -23.51 -1.92
N GLN A 248 13.02 -22.61 -1.17
CA GLN A 248 12.49 -21.93 0.02
C GLN A 248 11.94 -22.89 1.09
N SER A 249 12.51 -24.10 1.17
CA SER A 249 12.16 -25.10 2.17
C SER A 249 13.00 -25.02 3.43
N ASP A 250 14.25 -24.61 3.29
CA ASP A 250 15.21 -24.50 4.38
C ASP A 250 15.63 -23.06 4.57
N PHE A 251 15.61 -22.63 5.83
CA PHE A 251 15.98 -21.28 6.22
C PHE A 251 17.14 -21.33 7.20
N TRP A 252 18.10 -20.40 7.04
CA TRP A 252 19.24 -20.28 7.96
C TRP A 252 19.66 -18.83 8.11
N VAL A 253 20.48 -18.58 9.11
CA VAL A 253 21.18 -17.32 9.34
C VAL A 253 22.66 -17.58 9.52
N MET A 254 23.49 -16.58 9.27
CA MET A 254 24.93 -16.62 9.64
C MET A 254 25.09 -15.93 10.99
N LYS A 255 25.33 -16.72 12.04
CA LYS A 255 25.50 -16.24 13.42
C LYS A 255 26.98 -16.03 13.71
N LEU A 256 27.31 -14.91 14.34
CA LEU A 256 28.66 -14.67 14.85
C LEU A 256 29.00 -15.63 16.00
N MET A 257 30.16 -16.28 15.89
CA MET A 257 30.78 -16.99 17.00
C MET A 257 31.77 -16.10 17.74
N ASN A 258 32.52 -15.29 17.00
CA ASN A 258 33.47 -14.29 17.48
C ASN A 258 33.64 -13.20 16.40
N ASP A 259 34.47 -12.19 16.62
CA ASP A 259 34.62 -11.05 15.72
C ASP A 259 35.17 -11.38 14.32
N SER A 260 35.64 -12.61 14.07
CA SER A 260 36.24 -13.04 12.81
C SER A 260 35.61 -14.30 12.20
N THR A 261 34.66 -14.93 12.90
CA THR A 261 34.06 -16.20 12.46
C THR A 261 32.55 -16.19 12.60
N ALA A 262 31.88 -16.59 11.54
CA ALA A 262 30.42 -16.80 11.51
C ALA A 262 30.10 -18.27 11.18
N ILE A 263 29.00 -18.76 11.74
CA ILE A 263 28.52 -20.12 11.48
C ILE A 263 27.08 -20.08 10.95
N LYS A 264 26.78 -21.03 10.09
CA LYS A 264 25.42 -21.28 9.58
C LYS A 264 24.56 -21.94 10.64
N VAL A 265 23.43 -21.35 10.93
CA VAL A 265 22.45 -21.87 11.89
C VAL A 265 21.10 -22.00 11.19
N PHE A 266 20.59 -23.21 11.04
CA PHE A 266 19.26 -23.44 10.52
C PHE A 266 18.21 -22.90 11.49
N VAL A 267 17.17 -22.28 10.93
CA VAL A 267 16.13 -21.61 11.72
C VAL A 267 14.75 -21.98 11.23
N GLN A 268 13.79 -21.99 12.15
CA GLN A 268 12.39 -22.05 11.83
C GLN A 268 11.79 -20.65 11.96
N LYS A 269 11.24 -20.12 10.88
CA LYS A 269 10.63 -18.79 10.87
C LYS A 269 9.19 -18.84 11.40
N GLY A 270 8.77 -17.74 12.04
CA GLY A 270 7.40 -17.49 12.48
C GLY A 270 6.77 -16.35 11.68
N ILE A 271 6.27 -15.34 12.40
CA ILE A 271 5.65 -14.14 11.82
C ILE A 271 6.66 -13.41 10.93
N GLU A 272 6.21 -13.01 9.74
CA GLU A 272 7.01 -12.27 8.78
C GLU A 272 6.34 -10.94 8.46
N THR A 273 7.10 -9.84 8.53
CA THR A 273 6.69 -8.50 8.14
C THR A 273 7.49 -8.04 6.92
N ASN A 274 7.28 -6.81 6.45
CA ASN A 274 8.02 -6.26 5.32
C ASN A 274 9.53 -6.18 5.59
N ASP A 275 9.94 -5.91 6.83
CA ASP A 275 11.32 -5.61 7.24
C ASP A 275 11.92 -6.65 8.19
N LYS A 276 11.11 -7.43 8.90
CA LYS A 276 11.53 -8.36 9.94
C LYS A 276 10.90 -9.73 9.80
N VAL A 277 11.59 -10.73 10.36
CA VAL A 277 11.09 -12.09 10.49
C VAL A 277 11.33 -12.62 11.90
N GLU A 278 10.32 -13.26 12.46
CA GLU A 278 10.43 -13.97 13.73
C GLU A 278 11.21 -15.27 13.57
N ILE A 279 12.05 -15.57 14.54
CA ILE A 279 12.73 -16.86 14.65
C ILE A 279 12.15 -17.63 15.84
N LEU A 280 11.59 -18.79 15.54
CA LEU A 280 10.99 -19.69 16.54
C LEU A 280 12.00 -20.62 17.16
N THR A 281 12.89 -21.19 16.36
CA THR A 281 13.97 -22.10 16.77
C THR A 281 15.21 -21.89 15.89
N PRO A 282 16.42 -22.00 16.47
CA PRO A 282 16.73 -22.09 17.89
C PRO A 282 16.41 -20.80 18.63
N LEU A 283 16.40 -20.83 19.94
CA LEU A 283 16.23 -19.62 20.74
C LEU A 283 17.50 -18.77 20.68
N PHE A 284 17.38 -17.56 20.18
CA PHE A 284 18.41 -16.55 20.20
C PHE A 284 18.26 -15.63 21.41
N THR A 285 19.39 -15.13 21.90
CA THR A 285 19.46 -14.10 22.95
C THR A 285 19.69 -12.71 22.34
N ASN A 286 19.53 -11.67 23.12
CA ASN A 286 19.82 -10.30 22.67
C ASN A 286 21.33 -10.05 22.43
N GLU A 287 22.20 -10.94 22.93
CA GLU A 287 23.63 -10.86 22.75
C GLU A 287 24.08 -11.50 21.42
N ASP A 288 23.21 -12.34 20.82
CA ASP A 288 23.52 -12.97 19.55
C ASP A 288 23.55 -11.93 18.43
N ARG A 289 24.59 -12.01 17.61
CA ARG A 289 24.79 -11.14 16.45
C ARG A 289 24.67 -11.95 15.17
N ILE A 290 23.93 -11.43 14.23
CA ILE A 290 23.60 -12.07 12.96
C ILE A 290 24.09 -11.19 11.80
N LEU A 291 24.62 -11.80 10.76
CA LEU A 291 25.05 -11.10 9.55
C LEU A 291 23.82 -10.62 8.77
N ILE A 292 23.85 -9.37 8.30
CA ILE A 292 22.78 -8.78 7.45
C ILE A 292 23.24 -8.46 6.04
N SER A 293 24.57 -8.31 5.82
CA SER A 293 25.12 -8.18 4.48
C SER A 293 26.40 -9.02 4.36
N GLY A 294 26.79 -9.37 3.12
CA GLY A 294 27.92 -10.25 2.88
C GLY A 294 27.69 -11.69 3.37
N ASN A 295 26.46 -12.03 3.71
CA ASN A 295 26.04 -13.30 4.29
C ASN A 295 25.69 -14.38 3.24
N TYR A 296 25.49 -13.99 1.98
CA TYR A 296 25.14 -14.90 0.91
C TYR A 296 26.34 -15.67 0.37
N GLY A 297 26.17 -16.98 0.10
CA GLY A 297 27.20 -17.82 -0.50
C GLY A 297 28.36 -18.20 0.44
N LEU A 298 28.25 -17.88 1.73
CA LEU A 298 29.26 -18.29 2.72
C LEU A 298 29.18 -19.79 3.02
N PRO A 299 30.32 -20.45 3.29
CA PRO A 299 30.33 -21.83 3.78
C PRO A 299 29.73 -21.92 5.20
N ASP A 300 29.49 -23.15 5.67
CA ASP A 300 28.86 -23.39 6.99
C ASP A 300 29.65 -22.76 8.16
N THR A 301 30.95 -22.60 7.99
CA THR A 301 31.82 -21.81 8.86
C THR A 301 32.66 -20.88 7.98
N ALA A 302 32.54 -19.60 8.19
CA ALA A 302 33.16 -18.58 7.35
C ALA A 302 34.04 -17.64 8.15
N THR A 303 35.22 -17.30 7.59
CA THR A 303 36.08 -16.23 8.10
C THR A 303 35.51 -14.89 7.55
N ILE A 304 35.24 -13.96 8.44
CA ILE A 304 34.58 -12.68 8.12
C ILE A 304 35.38 -11.51 8.67
N GLN A 305 35.12 -10.33 8.11
CA GLN A 305 35.60 -9.04 8.60
C GLN A 305 34.42 -8.10 8.79
N ILE A 306 34.16 -7.71 10.04
CA ILE A 306 33.05 -6.78 10.33
C ILE A 306 33.43 -5.40 9.82
N ILE A 307 32.57 -4.85 8.94
CA ILE A 307 32.65 -3.46 8.49
C ILE A 307 31.53 -2.64 9.14
N LYS A 308 31.78 -1.34 9.33
CA LYS A 308 30.81 -0.44 9.97
C LYS A 308 29.79 0.07 8.94
#